data_b7b95bd9ae1dd8b88bfde15843e7d9e0
#
_entry.id   b7b95bd9ae1dd8b88bfde15843e7d9e0
#
_cell.length_a   1.000
_cell.length_b   1.000
_cell.length_c   1.000
_cell.angle_alpha   90.00
_cell.angle_beta   90.00
_cell.angle_gamma   90.00
#
_symmetry.space_group_name_H-M   'P 1'
#
loop_
_entity.id
_entity.type
_entity.pdbx_description
1 polymer ?
#
loop_
_entity_poly.entity_id
_entity_poly.type
_entity_poly.pdbx_seq_one_letter_code
_entity_poly.pdbx_strand_id
1 'polypeptide(L)'
;MPASVSATSSIQRLLDRSSVHAQWRPLLQRALACVDGDYLDDLLHDPKWLPGPDRLLAAFQRDLDHCRYILFGESPYPRRESANGIAFFDAAVSDLWSSSGLSKQVNRATSLRNIIKAALLAQGLITADKDGRIAQAAIAAVERRGLISTLPELFDNLHQRGFLLCNATPVLHDERKPAREAVFWREFATQLLIQIDANAQMNPTLVIWGRIAQQIADTDIARRFPQLSSEHPYNLGFIHNPAMQQLFAELSLLNAAQ
;
A
#
# COMPACT_ATOMS: atom_id res chain seq x y z
N MET A 1 -17.96 19.78 14.70
CA MET A 1 -17.56 21.21 14.55
C MET A 1 -17.17 21.42 13.09
N PRO A 2 -17.63 22.46 12.40
CA PRO A 2 -17.14 22.77 11.06
C PRO A 2 -15.63 23.10 11.16
N ALA A 3 -14.86 22.61 10.18
CA ALA A 3 -13.43 22.91 10.07
C ALA A 3 -13.21 24.44 10.02
N SER A 4 -12.13 24.90 10.66
CA SER A 4 -11.76 26.32 10.60
C SER A 4 -11.44 26.72 9.13
N VAL A 5 -11.56 27.99 8.78
CA VAL A 5 -11.22 28.53 7.44
C VAL A 5 -9.77 28.18 7.07
N SER A 6 -8.85 28.17 8.04
CA SER A 6 -7.46 27.75 7.88
C SER A 6 -7.34 26.28 7.47
N ALA A 7 -7.99 25.38 8.20
CA ALA A 7 -7.95 23.94 7.91
C ALA A 7 -8.46 23.59 6.51
N THR A 8 -9.53 24.28 6.05
CA THR A 8 -10.05 24.10 4.68
C THR A 8 -9.02 24.51 3.63
N SER A 9 -8.27 25.58 3.86
CA SER A 9 -7.17 26.02 2.99
C SER A 9 -6.05 25.02 2.91
N SER A 10 -5.64 24.42 4.05
CA SER A 10 -4.56 23.46 4.11
C SER A 10 -4.90 22.14 3.45
N ILE A 11 -6.13 21.63 3.64
CA ILE A 11 -6.64 20.46 2.94
C ILE A 11 -6.58 20.67 1.42
N GLN A 12 -7.08 21.82 0.93
CA GLN A 12 -7.05 22.13 -0.51
C GLN A 12 -5.62 22.16 -1.06
N ARG A 13 -4.68 22.78 -0.36
CA ARG A 13 -3.26 22.80 -0.74
C ARG A 13 -2.64 21.41 -0.81
N LEU A 14 -2.94 20.53 0.14
CA LEU A 14 -2.48 19.13 0.12
C LEU A 14 -3.04 18.34 -1.07
N LEU A 15 -4.34 18.49 -1.35
CA LEU A 15 -4.99 17.87 -2.50
C LEU A 15 -4.42 18.34 -3.84
N ASP A 16 -4.12 19.63 -3.95
CA ASP A 16 -3.57 20.21 -5.18
C ASP A 16 -2.12 19.77 -5.43
N ARG A 17 -1.32 19.63 -4.37
CA ARG A 17 0.07 19.21 -4.46
C ARG A 17 0.25 17.74 -4.82
N SER A 18 -0.65 16.87 -4.39
CA SER A 18 -0.47 15.41 -4.47
C SER A 18 -0.96 14.79 -5.80
N SER A 19 -1.35 15.56 -6.80
CA SER A 19 -1.86 15.07 -8.10
C SER A 19 -2.99 14.03 -7.97
N VAL A 20 -3.88 14.23 -7.01
CA VAL A 20 -5.01 13.33 -6.72
C VAL A 20 -5.99 13.29 -7.89
N HIS A 21 -6.44 12.10 -8.30
CA HIS A 21 -7.47 11.93 -9.31
C HIS A 21 -8.79 12.61 -8.87
N ALA A 22 -9.49 13.23 -9.82
CA ALA A 22 -10.64 14.08 -9.53
C ALA A 22 -11.74 13.41 -8.70
N GLN A 23 -12.02 12.13 -8.96
CA GLN A 23 -13.04 11.35 -8.24
C GLN A 23 -12.73 11.17 -6.74
N TRP A 24 -11.44 11.11 -6.36
CA TRP A 24 -11.04 10.97 -4.96
C TRP A 24 -11.13 12.28 -4.17
N ARG A 25 -11.04 13.43 -4.84
CA ARG A 25 -10.94 14.74 -4.15
C ARG A 25 -12.06 14.97 -3.13
N PRO A 26 -13.36 14.79 -3.45
CA PRO A 26 -14.43 15.02 -2.48
C PRO A 26 -14.39 14.04 -1.28
N LEU A 27 -13.96 12.79 -1.49
CA LEU A 27 -13.84 11.80 -0.43
C LEU A 27 -12.69 12.15 0.51
N LEU A 28 -11.53 12.47 -0.07
CA LEU A 28 -10.33 12.85 0.67
C LEU A 28 -10.52 14.17 1.42
N GLN A 29 -11.22 15.13 0.85
CA GLN A 29 -11.54 16.39 1.52
C GLN A 29 -12.32 16.14 2.82
N ARG A 30 -13.31 15.24 2.80
CA ARG A 30 -14.07 14.87 4.00
C ARG A 30 -13.22 14.04 4.99
N ALA A 31 -12.41 13.12 4.50
CA ALA A 31 -11.54 12.33 5.36
C ALA A 31 -10.44 13.17 6.02
N LEU A 32 -9.82 14.11 5.30
CA LEU A 32 -8.83 15.01 5.84
C LEU A 32 -9.43 16.04 6.83
N ALA A 33 -10.71 16.38 6.70
CA ALA A 33 -11.38 17.28 7.64
C ALA A 33 -11.50 16.70 9.07
N CYS A 34 -11.24 15.42 9.25
CA CYS A 34 -11.19 14.77 10.56
C CYS A 34 -9.76 14.74 11.16
N VAL A 35 -8.76 15.16 10.40
CA VAL A 35 -7.40 15.35 10.90
C VAL A 35 -7.30 16.73 11.56
N ASP A 36 -6.53 16.82 12.63
CA ASP A 36 -6.31 18.08 13.34
C ASP A 36 -5.79 19.18 12.39
N GLY A 37 -6.44 20.35 12.37
CA GLY A 37 -6.17 21.42 11.43
C GLY A 37 -4.80 22.08 11.66
N ASP A 38 -4.41 22.27 12.93
CA ASP A 38 -3.12 22.87 13.28
C ASP A 38 -1.98 21.92 12.87
N TYR A 39 -2.20 20.60 13.05
CA TYR A 39 -1.25 19.58 12.58
C TYR A 39 -1.10 19.62 11.05
N LEU A 40 -2.19 19.76 10.27
CA LEU A 40 -2.11 19.87 8.81
C LEU A 40 -1.39 21.15 8.37
N ASP A 41 -1.59 22.24 9.08
CA ASP A 41 -0.89 23.51 8.85
C ASP A 41 0.62 23.36 9.13
N ASP A 42 1.00 22.71 10.23
CA ASP A 42 2.39 22.40 10.57
C ASP A 42 3.08 21.55 9.48
N LEU A 43 2.39 20.55 8.95
CA LEU A 43 2.90 19.73 7.84
C LEU A 43 3.24 20.56 6.59
N LEU A 44 2.48 21.59 6.31
CA LEU A 44 2.71 22.47 5.15
C LEU A 44 3.82 23.49 5.40
N HIS A 45 4.05 23.88 6.66
CA HIS A 45 5.08 24.86 7.02
C HIS A 45 6.47 24.22 7.18
N ASP A 46 6.57 22.98 7.66
CA ASP A 46 7.84 22.25 7.76
C ASP A 46 7.81 20.93 6.98
N PRO A 47 8.14 20.93 5.68
CA PRO A 47 8.01 19.75 4.81
C PRO A 47 9.16 18.74 4.96
N LYS A 48 9.83 18.66 6.10
CA LYS A 48 10.93 17.71 6.34
C LYS A 48 10.47 16.26 6.52
N TRP A 49 9.19 16.06 6.81
CA TRP A 49 8.57 14.74 6.98
C TRP A 49 8.54 13.93 5.67
N LEU A 50 8.34 12.63 5.79
CA LEU A 50 8.22 11.69 4.68
C LEU A 50 6.74 11.29 4.46
N PRO A 51 6.32 11.13 3.21
CA PRO A 51 7.06 11.25 1.93
C PRO A 51 7.17 12.68 1.41
N GLY A 52 6.66 13.66 2.14
CA GLY A 52 6.53 15.05 1.77
C GLY A 52 5.20 15.38 1.10
N PRO A 53 4.85 16.68 1.01
CA PRO A 53 3.50 17.13 0.64
C PRO A 53 3.08 16.72 -0.78
N ASP A 54 4.01 16.61 -1.71
CA ASP A 54 3.70 16.25 -3.10
C ASP A 54 3.38 14.75 -3.27
N ARG A 55 3.74 13.92 -2.28
CA ARG A 55 3.56 12.47 -2.30
C ARG A 55 2.62 11.94 -1.20
N LEU A 56 2.09 12.81 -0.36
CA LEU A 56 1.22 12.44 0.77
C LEU A 56 0.06 11.55 0.33
N LEU A 57 -0.59 11.92 -0.77
CA LEU A 57 -1.76 11.26 -1.32
C LEU A 57 -1.46 10.55 -2.65
N ALA A 58 -0.21 10.11 -2.87
CA ALA A 58 0.20 9.46 -4.13
C ALA A 58 -0.58 8.17 -4.44
N ALA A 59 -1.09 7.48 -3.42
CA ALA A 59 -1.93 6.30 -3.60
C ALA A 59 -3.25 6.59 -4.36
N PHE A 60 -3.72 7.85 -4.39
CA PHE A 60 -5.01 8.28 -4.93
C PHE A 60 -4.91 8.92 -6.34
N GLN A 61 -3.88 8.58 -7.10
CA GLN A 61 -3.66 9.13 -8.45
C GLN A 61 -4.44 8.39 -9.54
N ARG A 62 -4.92 7.17 -9.28
CA ARG A 62 -5.76 6.39 -10.21
C ARG A 62 -7.23 6.64 -9.93
N ASP A 63 -8.10 6.31 -10.89
CA ASP A 63 -9.53 6.53 -10.73
C ASP A 63 -10.15 5.66 -9.62
N LEU A 64 -11.23 6.18 -9.02
CA LEU A 64 -11.95 5.56 -7.95
C LEU A 64 -12.71 4.31 -8.42
N ASP A 65 -13.26 4.34 -9.64
CA ASP A 65 -14.13 3.28 -10.17
C ASP A 65 -13.35 1.97 -10.41
N HIS A 66 -12.02 2.05 -10.52
CA HIS A 66 -11.13 0.89 -10.60
C HIS A 66 -10.75 0.31 -9.25
N CYS A 67 -11.10 0.93 -8.12
CA CYS A 67 -10.72 0.43 -6.79
C CYS A 67 -11.48 -0.84 -6.44
N ARG A 68 -10.80 -1.98 -6.46
CA ARG A 68 -11.32 -3.32 -6.11
C ARG A 68 -10.76 -3.85 -4.81
N TYR A 69 -9.57 -3.40 -4.44
CA TYR A 69 -8.84 -3.83 -3.24
C TYR A 69 -8.28 -2.62 -2.52
N ILE A 70 -8.37 -2.59 -1.21
CA ILE A 70 -7.72 -1.58 -0.37
C ILE A 70 -6.74 -2.29 0.54
N LEU A 71 -5.46 -1.95 0.40
CA LEU A 71 -4.38 -2.47 1.23
C LEU A 71 -3.79 -1.33 2.07
N PHE A 72 -3.84 -1.49 3.39
CA PHE A 72 -3.19 -0.56 4.31
C PHE A 72 -1.81 -1.05 4.71
N GLY A 73 -0.79 -0.24 4.40
CA GLY A 73 0.53 -0.34 5.02
C GLY A 73 0.57 0.40 6.35
N GLU A 74 1.67 0.30 7.07
CA GLU A 74 1.85 0.97 8.37
C GLU A 74 2.16 2.46 8.20
N SER A 75 3.30 2.77 7.57
CA SER A 75 3.82 4.14 7.41
C SER A 75 4.79 4.21 6.23
N PRO A 76 5.17 5.41 5.77
CA PRO A 76 6.23 5.57 4.77
C PRO A 76 7.55 4.93 5.21
N TYR A 77 8.35 4.49 4.25
CA TYR A 77 9.72 4.07 4.51
C TYR A 77 10.52 5.22 5.16
N PRO A 78 11.47 4.90 6.10
CA PRO A 78 12.18 5.93 6.87
C PRO A 78 13.33 6.59 6.10
N ARG A 79 13.41 6.40 4.79
CA ARG A 79 14.40 6.97 3.89
C ARG A 79 13.71 7.74 2.77
N ARG A 80 14.21 8.94 2.48
CA ARG A 80 13.62 9.83 1.47
C ARG A 80 13.58 9.24 0.07
N GLU A 81 14.62 8.51 -0.31
CA GLU A 81 14.71 7.81 -1.59
C GLU A 81 13.73 6.64 -1.72
N SER A 82 13.30 6.07 -0.59
CA SER A 82 12.35 4.94 -0.53
C SER A 82 10.90 5.39 -0.39
N ALA A 83 10.67 6.54 0.27
CA ALA A 83 9.33 7.03 0.60
C ALA A 83 8.67 7.73 -0.59
N ASN A 84 7.67 7.10 -1.20
CA ASN A 84 6.93 7.64 -2.34
C ASN A 84 5.43 7.85 -2.10
N GLY A 85 4.94 7.59 -0.87
CA GLY A 85 3.53 7.73 -0.50
C GLY A 85 2.64 6.52 -0.81
N ILE A 86 3.21 5.49 -1.46
CA ILE A 86 2.51 4.23 -1.78
C ILE A 86 2.98 3.15 -0.80
N ALA A 87 2.04 2.47 -0.18
CA ALA A 87 2.34 1.42 0.79
C ALA A 87 3.10 0.25 0.14
N PHE A 88 4.06 -0.30 0.86
CA PHE A 88 4.92 -1.41 0.44
C PHE A 88 5.84 -1.13 -0.76
N PHE A 89 5.73 0.01 -1.42
CA PHE A 89 6.57 0.39 -2.55
C PHE A 89 7.83 1.13 -2.06
N ASP A 90 8.95 0.41 -1.98
CA ASP A 90 10.28 1.03 -1.75
C ASP A 90 10.80 1.59 -3.08
N ALA A 91 10.74 2.91 -3.27
CA ALA A 91 11.16 3.56 -4.51
C ALA A 91 12.68 3.44 -4.80
N ALA A 92 13.47 3.02 -3.81
CA ALA A 92 14.91 2.75 -4.00
C ALA A 92 15.19 1.36 -4.60
N VAL A 93 14.17 0.50 -4.76
CA VAL A 93 14.30 -0.79 -5.43
C VAL A 93 13.88 -0.64 -6.89
N SER A 94 14.77 -1.00 -7.81
CA SER A 94 14.51 -0.98 -9.25
C SER A 94 14.21 -2.39 -9.79
N ASP A 95 15.26 -3.22 -9.87
CA ASP A 95 15.19 -4.51 -10.53
C ASP A 95 14.70 -5.60 -9.58
N LEU A 96 13.80 -6.47 -10.08
CA LEU A 96 13.35 -7.64 -9.34
C LEU A 96 14.36 -8.79 -9.41
N TRP A 97 15.11 -8.89 -10.51
CA TRP A 97 15.92 -10.05 -10.85
C TRP A 97 17.42 -9.77 -10.89
N SER A 98 18.19 -10.82 -10.69
CA SER A 98 19.61 -10.90 -10.98
C SER A 98 19.91 -12.23 -11.70
N SER A 99 21.14 -12.45 -12.13
CA SER A 99 21.54 -13.72 -12.75
C SER A 99 21.35 -14.94 -11.82
N SER A 100 21.37 -14.72 -10.50
CA SER A 100 21.23 -15.78 -9.48
C SER A 100 19.84 -15.87 -8.84
N GLY A 101 18.81 -15.24 -9.41
CA GLY A 101 17.44 -15.22 -8.87
C GLY A 101 16.95 -13.81 -8.59
N LEU A 102 16.40 -13.55 -7.41
CA LEU A 102 15.98 -12.20 -7.01
C LEU A 102 17.17 -11.26 -6.85
N SER A 103 16.97 -9.98 -7.15
CA SER A 103 18.00 -8.96 -7.00
C SER A 103 18.47 -8.81 -5.55
N LYS A 104 19.66 -8.23 -5.35
CA LYS A 104 20.18 -7.92 -4.02
C LYS A 104 19.28 -6.96 -3.24
N GLN A 105 18.64 -5.99 -3.92
CA GLN A 105 17.72 -5.03 -3.33
C GLN A 105 16.47 -5.75 -2.81
N VAL A 106 15.85 -6.59 -3.63
CA VAL A 106 14.70 -7.40 -3.22
C VAL A 106 15.04 -8.33 -2.06
N ASN A 107 16.19 -9.01 -2.12
CA ASN A 107 16.60 -9.92 -1.05
C ASN A 107 16.81 -9.23 0.31
N ARG A 108 17.15 -7.95 0.33
CA ARG A 108 17.28 -7.14 1.56
C ARG A 108 15.94 -6.64 2.08
N ALA A 109 14.95 -6.45 1.21
CA ALA A 109 13.61 -6.01 1.55
C ALA A 109 12.72 -7.22 1.87
N THR A 110 12.73 -7.69 3.13
CA THR A 110 12.11 -8.96 3.55
C THR A 110 10.64 -9.08 3.13
N SER A 111 9.83 -8.04 3.36
CA SER A 111 8.40 -8.05 2.99
C SER A 111 8.23 -8.17 1.48
N LEU A 112 8.94 -7.36 0.69
CA LEU A 112 8.88 -7.41 -0.76
C LEU A 112 9.34 -8.78 -1.31
N ARG A 113 10.45 -9.31 -0.78
CA ARG A 113 10.93 -10.65 -1.13
C ARG A 113 9.88 -11.73 -0.90
N ASN A 114 9.18 -11.68 0.22
CA ASN A 114 8.14 -12.66 0.54
C ASN A 114 6.88 -12.47 -0.31
N ILE A 115 6.50 -11.23 -0.65
CA ILE A 115 5.41 -10.96 -1.62
C ILE A 115 5.75 -11.57 -2.98
N ILE A 116 6.96 -11.36 -3.50
CA ILE A 116 7.37 -11.91 -4.79
C ILE A 116 7.42 -13.44 -4.74
N LYS A 117 7.93 -14.03 -3.65
CA LYS A 117 7.94 -15.49 -3.48
C LYS A 117 6.52 -16.08 -3.43
N ALA A 118 5.61 -15.42 -2.73
CA ALA A 118 4.20 -15.83 -2.67
C ALA A 118 3.56 -15.77 -4.06
N ALA A 119 3.81 -14.71 -4.83
CA ALA A 119 3.31 -14.57 -6.19
C ALA A 119 3.90 -15.61 -7.16
N LEU A 120 5.21 -15.90 -7.05
CA LEU A 120 5.87 -16.97 -7.83
C LEU A 120 5.25 -18.34 -7.55
N LEU A 121 5.03 -18.65 -6.27
CA LEU A 121 4.41 -19.92 -5.85
C LEU A 121 2.97 -20.00 -6.34
N ALA A 122 2.18 -18.94 -6.16
CA ALA A 122 0.78 -18.88 -6.55
C ALA A 122 0.58 -19.03 -8.07
N GLN A 123 1.51 -18.50 -8.87
CA GLN A 123 1.49 -18.63 -10.33
C GLN A 123 2.11 -19.94 -10.84
N GLY A 124 2.54 -20.84 -9.94
CA GLY A 124 3.14 -22.12 -10.31
C GLY A 124 4.53 -22.02 -10.96
N LEU A 125 5.19 -20.87 -10.83
CA LEU A 125 6.51 -20.62 -11.40
C LEU A 125 7.65 -21.24 -10.58
N ILE A 126 7.37 -21.53 -9.31
CA ILE A 126 8.26 -22.26 -8.39
C ILE A 126 7.43 -23.25 -7.55
N THR A 127 8.11 -24.18 -6.92
CA THR A 127 7.51 -25.11 -5.94
C THR A 127 8.22 -24.99 -4.59
N ALA A 128 7.51 -25.27 -3.51
CA ALA A 128 8.09 -25.47 -2.19
C ALA A 128 8.37 -26.96 -1.95
N ASP A 129 9.36 -27.26 -1.11
CA ASP A 129 9.59 -28.63 -0.63
C ASP A 129 8.53 -29.06 0.40
N LYS A 130 8.66 -30.31 0.90
CA LYS A 130 7.73 -30.87 1.90
C LYS A 130 7.64 -30.08 3.21
N ASP A 131 8.67 -29.29 3.52
CA ASP A 131 8.73 -28.44 4.71
C ASP A 131 8.29 -26.99 4.41
N GLY A 132 7.79 -26.72 3.19
CA GLY A 132 7.36 -25.39 2.75
C GLY A 132 8.50 -24.44 2.37
N ARG A 133 9.74 -24.95 2.21
CA ARG A 133 10.90 -24.11 1.86
C ARG A 133 11.01 -23.94 0.35
N ILE A 134 11.34 -22.74 -0.07
CA ILE A 134 11.61 -22.40 -1.46
C ILE A 134 13.12 -22.34 -1.66
N ALA A 135 13.64 -23.27 -2.45
CA ALA A 135 15.06 -23.33 -2.76
C ALA A 135 15.49 -22.12 -3.62
N GLN A 136 16.67 -21.56 -3.32
CA GLN A 136 17.25 -20.46 -4.12
C GLN A 136 17.45 -20.87 -5.58
N ALA A 137 17.82 -22.13 -5.84
CA ALA A 137 17.97 -22.66 -7.18
C ALA A 137 16.67 -22.68 -7.98
N ALA A 138 15.52 -22.93 -7.32
CA ALA A 138 14.22 -22.87 -7.98
C ALA A 138 13.89 -21.44 -8.46
N ILE A 139 14.20 -20.43 -7.66
CA ILE A 139 14.02 -19.02 -8.04
C ILE A 139 14.99 -18.62 -9.17
N ALA A 140 16.24 -19.10 -9.12
CA ALA A 140 17.23 -18.83 -10.16
C ALA A 140 16.85 -19.44 -11.52
N ALA A 141 16.15 -20.58 -11.51
CA ALA A 141 15.72 -21.32 -12.69
C ALA A 141 14.42 -20.79 -13.32
N VAL A 142 13.75 -19.79 -12.71
CA VAL A 142 12.52 -19.21 -13.27
C VAL A 142 12.79 -18.65 -14.67
N GLU A 143 12.02 -19.13 -15.65
CA GLU A 143 11.98 -18.52 -17.00
C GLU A 143 11.29 -17.17 -16.91
N ARG A 144 11.98 -16.11 -17.31
CA ARG A 144 11.55 -14.72 -17.12
C ARG A 144 10.88 -14.10 -18.34
N ARG A 145 10.82 -14.85 -19.44
CA ARG A 145 10.13 -14.37 -20.64
C ARG A 145 8.65 -14.16 -20.34
N GLY A 146 8.15 -12.96 -20.58
CA GLY A 146 6.76 -12.59 -20.29
C GLY A 146 6.50 -12.23 -18.82
N LEU A 147 7.54 -12.16 -17.98
CA LEU A 147 7.43 -11.65 -16.62
C LEU A 147 7.93 -10.21 -16.55
N ILE A 148 7.40 -9.46 -15.59
CA ILE A 148 7.89 -8.12 -15.23
C ILE A 148 9.33 -8.19 -14.74
N SER A 149 10.09 -7.12 -14.96
CA SER A 149 11.50 -7.03 -14.65
C SER A 149 11.81 -6.10 -13.47
N THR A 150 10.91 -5.15 -13.19
CA THR A 150 11.16 -4.06 -12.23
C THR A 150 10.07 -3.98 -11.17
N LEU A 151 10.40 -3.33 -10.05
CA LEU A 151 9.43 -3.06 -8.99
C LEU A 151 8.32 -2.09 -9.43
N PRO A 152 8.59 -1.01 -10.17
CA PRO A 152 7.53 -0.17 -10.75
C PRO A 152 6.50 -0.97 -11.55
N GLU A 153 6.92 -1.91 -12.41
CA GLU A 153 5.98 -2.77 -13.17
C GLU A 153 5.10 -3.63 -12.25
N LEU A 154 5.64 -4.14 -11.13
CA LEU A 154 4.83 -4.87 -10.14
C LEU A 154 3.73 -3.98 -9.55
N PHE A 155 4.05 -2.74 -9.21
CA PHE A 155 3.09 -1.79 -8.66
C PHE A 155 2.11 -1.27 -9.72
N ASP A 156 2.54 -1.12 -10.96
CA ASP A 156 1.63 -0.84 -12.08
C ASP A 156 0.63 -1.99 -12.28
N ASN A 157 1.07 -3.25 -12.19
CA ASN A 157 0.17 -4.40 -12.21
C ASN A 157 -0.82 -4.40 -11.05
N LEU A 158 -0.37 -4.11 -9.81
CA LEU A 158 -1.27 -3.96 -8.66
C LEU A 158 -2.31 -2.87 -8.91
N HIS A 159 -1.90 -1.69 -9.38
CA HIS A 159 -2.80 -0.60 -9.72
C HIS A 159 -3.80 -0.98 -10.82
N GLN A 160 -3.34 -1.64 -11.90
CA GLN A 160 -4.22 -2.11 -12.98
C GLN A 160 -5.23 -3.17 -12.51
N ARG A 161 -4.90 -3.94 -11.47
CA ARG A 161 -5.79 -4.90 -10.82
C ARG A 161 -6.71 -4.24 -9.77
N GLY A 162 -6.63 -2.93 -9.62
CA GLY A 162 -7.52 -2.14 -8.77
C GLY A 162 -7.08 -2.01 -7.32
N PHE A 163 -5.79 -2.14 -7.00
CA PHE A 163 -5.30 -1.90 -5.65
C PHE A 163 -5.15 -0.41 -5.35
N LEU A 164 -5.78 0.02 -4.26
CA LEU A 164 -5.44 1.23 -3.53
C LEU A 164 -4.44 0.85 -2.43
N LEU A 165 -3.22 1.36 -2.53
CA LEU A 165 -2.09 1.03 -1.65
C LEU A 165 -1.76 2.22 -0.75
N CYS A 166 -2.49 2.43 0.33
CA CYS A 166 -2.32 3.56 1.23
C CYS A 166 -1.73 3.16 2.58
N ASN A 167 -1.04 4.08 3.24
CA ASN A 167 -0.55 3.87 4.59
C ASN A 167 -1.60 4.30 5.62
N ALA A 168 -1.75 3.52 6.69
CA ALA A 168 -2.61 3.86 7.83
C ALA A 168 -2.13 5.15 8.52
N THR A 169 -0.81 5.36 8.53
CA THR A 169 -0.15 6.59 8.99
C THR A 169 0.65 7.15 7.83
N PRO A 170 0.10 8.03 6.98
CA PRO A 170 0.74 8.45 5.72
C PRO A 170 1.91 9.42 5.90
N VAL A 171 2.20 9.83 7.12
CA VAL A 171 3.29 10.77 7.48
C VAL A 171 4.28 10.09 8.42
N LEU A 172 5.56 10.35 8.23
CA LEU A 172 6.64 9.97 9.13
C LEU A 172 7.62 11.14 9.28
N HIS A 173 7.75 11.68 10.50
CA HIS A 173 8.82 12.61 10.85
C HIS A 173 10.07 11.83 11.29
N ASP A 174 11.26 12.34 10.97
CA ASP A 174 12.53 11.71 11.35
C ASP A 174 12.67 11.56 12.87
N GLU A 175 12.10 12.49 13.64
CA GLU A 175 12.15 12.54 15.09
C GLU A 175 10.97 11.83 15.79
N ARG A 176 9.96 11.40 15.05
CA ARG A 176 8.73 10.79 15.61
C ARG A 176 8.58 9.35 15.15
N LYS A 177 8.29 8.49 16.11
CA LYS A 177 7.94 7.10 15.82
C LYS A 177 6.56 7.04 15.14
N PRO A 178 6.30 6.11 14.20
CA PRO A 178 5.01 5.98 13.50
C PRO A 178 3.79 5.97 14.44
N ALA A 179 3.91 5.34 15.61
CA ALA A 179 2.84 5.28 16.60
C ALA A 179 2.41 6.66 17.14
N ARG A 180 3.28 7.67 17.10
CA ARG A 180 2.91 9.04 17.51
C ARG A 180 2.12 9.76 16.42
N GLU A 181 2.51 9.55 15.18
CA GLU A 181 1.79 10.09 14.02
C GLU A 181 0.40 9.44 13.88
N ALA A 182 0.29 8.14 14.18
CA ALA A 182 -0.96 7.38 14.08
C ALA A 182 -2.13 8.00 14.86
N VAL A 183 -1.85 8.77 15.93
CA VAL A 183 -2.89 9.48 16.69
C VAL A 183 -3.65 10.48 15.82
N PHE A 184 -2.96 11.19 14.93
CA PHE A 184 -3.55 12.19 14.05
C PHE A 184 -4.27 11.58 12.85
N TRP A 185 -3.84 10.38 12.40
CA TRP A 185 -4.33 9.73 11.18
C TRP A 185 -5.36 8.63 11.39
N ARG A 186 -5.64 8.26 12.64
CA ARG A 186 -6.59 7.17 12.96
C ARG A 186 -7.97 7.41 12.35
N GLU A 187 -8.51 8.61 12.52
CA GLU A 187 -9.83 8.96 12.02
C GLU A 187 -9.86 9.10 10.50
N PHE A 188 -8.73 9.48 9.87
CA PHE A 188 -8.63 9.59 8.42
C PHE A 188 -8.96 8.27 7.71
N ALA A 189 -8.36 7.15 8.14
CA ALA A 189 -8.62 5.84 7.53
C ALA A 189 -10.09 5.41 7.71
N THR A 190 -10.64 5.62 8.91
CA THR A 190 -12.06 5.34 9.21
C THR A 190 -12.98 6.18 8.32
N GLN A 191 -12.75 7.48 8.21
CA GLN A 191 -13.55 8.37 7.38
C GLN A 191 -13.41 8.08 5.90
N LEU A 192 -12.21 7.71 5.43
CA LEU A 192 -12.02 7.26 4.06
C LEU A 192 -12.91 6.05 3.74
N LEU A 193 -12.95 5.04 4.60
CA LEU A 193 -13.82 3.88 4.43
C LEU A 193 -15.31 4.26 4.47
N ILE A 194 -15.71 5.18 5.35
CA ILE A 194 -17.12 5.69 5.38
C ILE A 194 -17.47 6.36 4.05
N GLN A 195 -16.59 7.15 3.48
CA GLN A 195 -16.85 7.80 2.19
C GLN A 195 -16.91 6.80 1.03
N ILE A 196 -16.09 5.75 1.05
CA ILE A 196 -16.13 4.68 0.05
C ILE A 196 -17.42 3.87 0.18
N ASP A 197 -17.83 3.49 1.40
CA ASP A 197 -19.05 2.73 1.67
C ASP A 197 -20.32 3.53 1.27
N ALA A 198 -20.29 4.84 1.43
CA ALA A 198 -21.39 5.72 0.99
C ALA A 198 -21.55 5.76 -0.54
N ASN A 199 -20.56 5.31 -1.31
CA ASN A 199 -20.65 5.18 -2.75
C ASN A 199 -21.19 3.78 -3.10
N ALA A 200 -22.51 3.68 -3.35
CA ALA A 200 -23.21 2.41 -3.58
C ALA A 200 -22.67 1.57 -4.78
N GLN A 201 -21.84 2.15 -5.63
CA GLN A 201 -21.22 1.45 -6.76
C GLN A 201 -19.89 0.77 -6.36
N MET A 202 -19.43 0.98 -5.14
CA MET A 202 -18.15 0.46 -4.65
C MET A 202 -18.36 -0.57 -3.55
N ASN A 203 -17.65 -1.68 -3.66
CA ASN A 203 -17.53 -2.68 -2.60
C ASN A 203 -16.14 -3.34 -2.67
N PRO A 204 -15.06 -2.57 -2.44
CA PRO A 204 -13.71 -3.12 -2.52
C PRO A 204 -13.45 -4.10 -1.38
N THR A 205 -12.59 -5.10 -1.64
CA THR A 205 -12.11 -6.01 -0.61
C THR A 205 -10.98 -5.37 0.19
N LEU A 206 -11.06 -5.38 1.51
CA LEU A 206 -9.95 -4.96 2.38
C LEU A 206 -8.93 -6.10 2.46
N VAL A 207 -7.69 -5.81 2.07
CA VAL A 207 -6.57 -6.74 2.19
C VAL A 207 -5.78 -6.39 3.44
N ILE A 208 -5.76 -7.30 4.41
CA ILE A 208 -5.29 -7.04 5.77
C ILE A 208 -4.01 -7.82 6.00
N TRP A 209 -2.87 -7.11 6.00
CA TRP A 209 -1.54 -7.68 6.22
C TRP A 209 -0.98 -7.26 7.59
N GLY A 210 -1.14 -8.13 8.57
CA GLY A 210 -0.59 -7.96 9.92
C GLY A 210 -1.40 -7.02 10.81
N ARG A 211 -0.82 -6.68 11.97
CA ARG A 211 -1.55 -6.04 13.09
C ARG A 211 -2.07 -4.63 12.83
N ILE A 212 -1.34 -3.83 12.06
CA ILE A 212 -1.75 -2.42 11.83
C ILE A 212 -3.01 -2.39 10.96
N ALA A 213 -3.00 -3.16 9.85
CA ALA A 213 -4.20 -3.30 9.01
C ALA A 213 -5.36 -3.94 9.80
N GLN A 214 -5.08 -4.87 10.73
CA GLN A 214 -6.08 -5.50 11.58
C GLN A 214 -6.77 -4.47 12.49
N GLN A 215 -6.08 -3.48 13.03
CA GLN A 215 -6.70 -2.42 13.84
C GLN A 215 -7.74 -1.60 13.05
N ILE A 216 -7.51 -1.40 11.75
CA ILE A 216 -8.48 -0.76 10.85
C ILE A 216 -9.64 -1.72 10.58
N ALA A 217 -9.33 -2.99 10.29
CA ALA A 217 -10.32 -4.02 9.98
C ALA A 217 -11.29 -4.32 11.12
N ASP A 218 -10.87 -4.09 12.36
CA ASP A 218 -11.68 -4.27 13.56
C ASP A 218 -12.71 -3.14 13.78
N THR A 219 -12.66 -2.06 13.01
CA THR A 219 -13.64 -0.97 13.08
C THR A 219 -15.01 -1.40 12.51
N ASP A 220 -16.08 -0.82 13.03
CA ASP A 220 -17.45 -1.15 12.59
C ASP A 220 -17.66 -0.88 11.09
N ILE A 221 -17.05 0.18 10.57
CA ILE A 221 -17.14 0.48 9.14
C ILE A 221 -16.40 -0.55 8.29
N ALA A 222 -15.22 -1.00 8.71
CA ALA A 222 -14.44 -1.96 7.95
C ALA A 222 -15.11 -3.35 7.87
N ARG A 223 -15.89 -3.74 8.89
CA ARG A 223 -16.68 -4.99 8.88
C ARG A 223 -17.76 -5.04 7.81
N ARG A 224 -18.10 -3.92 7.20
CA ARG A 224 -19.07 -3.85 6.09
C ARG A 224 -18.46 -4.25 4.75
N PHE A 225 -17.14 -4.31 4.65
CA PHE A 225 -16.41 -4.70 3.45
C PHE A 225 -16.00 -6.17 3.49
N PRO A 226 -15.94 -6.85 2.34
CA PRO A 226 -15.25 -8.13 2.24
C PRO A 226 -13.80 -8.00 2.72
N GLN A 227 -13.27 -9.02 3.41
CA GLN A 227 -11.93 -8.98 3.99
C GLN A 227 -11.11 -10.21 3.61
N LEU A 228 -9.84 -10.00 3.22
CA LEU A 228 -8.83 -11.04 3.03
C LEU A 228 -7.68 -10.78 4.00
N SER A 229 -7.47 -11.68 4.95
CA SER A 229 -6.50 -11.49 6.03
C SER A 229 -5.32 -12.45 5.91
N SER A 230 -4.14 -11.96 6.24
CA SER A 230 -2.93 -12.74 6.45
C SER A 230 -2.04 -12.10 7.50
N GLU A 231 -1.01 -12.84 7.94
CA GLU A 231 0.10 -12.24 8.65
C GLU A 231 0.84 -11.23 7.77
N HIS A 232 1.61 -10.35 8.40
CA HIS A 232 2.42 -9.36 7.68
C HIS A 232 3.44 -10.07 6.76
N PRO A 233 3.71 -9.57 5.53
CA PRO A 233 4.66 -10.18 4.59
C PRO A 233 6.09 -10.36 5.11
N TYR A 234 6.44 -9.70 6.22
CA TYR A 234 7.70 -9.95 6.92
C TYR A 234 7.82 -11.40 7.41
N ASN A 235 6.71 -12.06 7.74
CA ASN A 235 6.65 -13.43 8.25
C ASN A 235 6.69 -14.43 7.08
N LEU A 236 7.40 -15.54 7.27
CA LEU A 236 7.50 -16.59 6.24
C LEU A 236 6.16 -17.27 5.96
N GLY A 237 5.29 -17.39 6.95
CA GLY A 237 3.95 -17.98 6.79
C GLY A 237 3.10 -17.27 5.72
N PHE A 238 3.32 -15.96 5.52
CA PHE A 238 2.66 -15.19 4.47
C PHE A 238 2.78 -15.84 3.09
N ILE A 239 3.95 -16.45 2.79
CA ILE A 239 4.22 -17.07 1.49
C ILE A 239 3.22 -18.19 1.18
N HIS A 240 2.78 -18.91 2.21
CA HIS A 240 1.90 -20.07 2.09
C HIS A 240 0.46 -19.79 2.56
N ASN A 241 0.14 -18.55 2.91
CA ASN A 241 -1.21 -18.19 3.35
C ASN A 241 -2.22 -18.50 2.24
N PRO A 242 -3.25 -19.35 2.47
CA PRO A 242 -4.15 -19.80 1.41
C PRO A 242 -4.89 -18.67 0.71
N ALA A 243 -5.34 -17.65 1.46
CA ALA A 243 -6.05 -16.51 0.88
C ALA A 243 -5.13 -15.69 -0.03
N MET A 244 -3.85 -15.50 0.36
CA MET A 244 -2.86 -14.79 -0.46
C MET A 244 -2.46 -15.62 -1.69
N GLN A 245 -2.33 -16.93 -1.56
CA GLN A 245 -2.06 -17.82 -2.69
C GLN A 245 -3.19 -17.76 -3.72
N GLN A 246 -4.44 -17.82 -3.27
CA GLN A 246 -5.60 -17.69 -4.17
C GLN A 246 -5.61 -16.31 -4.85
N LEU A 247 -5.48 -15.22 -4.09
CA LEU A 247 -5.49 -13.86 -4.61
C LEU A 247 -4.39 -13.65 -5.67
N PHE A 248 -3.15 -14.08 -5.39
CA PHE A 248 -2.04 -13.89 -6.31
C PHE A 248 -2.11 -14.78 -7.55
N ALA A 249 -2.70 -15.96 -7.45
CA ALA A 249 -2.98 -16.82 -8.61
C ALA A 249 -3.98 -16.13 -9.57
N GLU A 250 -5.08 -15.60 -9.04
CA GLU A 250 -6.11 -14.91 -9.81
C GLU A 250 -5.58 -13.63 -10.49
N LEU A 251 -4.74 -12.87 -9.78
CA LEU A 251 -4.25 -11.58 -10.25
C LEU A 251 -3.10 -11.69 -11.26
N SER A 252 -2.33 -12.78 -11.24
CA SER A 252 -1.16 -12.98 -12.13
C SER A 252 -0.19 -11.79 -12.12
N LEU A 253 0.18 -11.31 -10.92
CA LEU A 253 0.89 -10.04 -10.70
C LEU A 253 2.27 -9.96 -11.36
N LEU A 254 2.91 -11.10 -11.63
CA LEU A 254 4.26 -11.13 -12.20
C LEU A 254 4.27 -11.15 -13.73
N ASN A 255 3.12 -11.23 -14.40
CA ASN A 255 3.07 -11.22 -15.85
C ASN A 255 3.30 -9.79 -16.37
N ALA A 256 4.14 -9.65 -17.42
CA ALA A 256 4.29 -8.40 -18.14
C ALA A 256 2.96 -8.02 -18.82
N ALA A 257 2.68 -6.72 -18.91
CA ALA A 257 1.56 -6.23 -19.70
C ALA A 257 1.73 -6.67 -21.17
N GLN A 258 0.67 -7.19 -21.77
CA GLN A 258 0.62 -7.55 -23.17
C GLN A 258 0.47 -6.32 -24.04
#